data_8afca8870441d844032f760574645803
#
_entry.id   8afca8870441d844032f760574645803
#
_cell.length_a   1.000
_cell.length_b   1.000
_cell.length_c   1.000
_cell.angle_alpha   90.00
_cell.angle_beta   90.00
_cell.angle_gamma   90.00
#
_symmetry.space_group_name_H-M   'P 1'
#
loop_
_entity.id
_entity.type
_entity.pdbx_description
1 polymer ?
#
loop_
_entity_poly.entity_id
_entity_poly.type
_entity_poly.pdbx_seq_one_letter_code
_entity_poly.pdbx_strand_id
1 'polypeptide(L)'
;MKSHRSRIIASLAVIVILLGSTSLMLRSYAETSSLKVSDFEDPNICGGCHDQHYSEWQRSQHAEAQVDRLYLAEYDQASKDTGGLTDPFCTKCHSPISYLAGEIPATSELGMRGVSCDFCHTVTGTTDTGNGAFENSPGKIKRGPLKDPSASGYHESAYSELHRKSEFCAMCHVVNHPVNGLPIMTTYQEWRESPYSAEGITCQHCMMVPTKGKAAVTGNVRDEVFGHVFLGGHHEYNLKRAARLSLQVSSPVTAGGNMTILANVTNSGCGHALPTGVSEVRELWLEVTVKDPSGKLLYEGRRYYRPVFVDEKGEDVGPLFWRAVRILSDNRIAPGETRTETFSFSVPPDTALPIKVDARLLYRLAPQEVADKAGLGLLPVTVMAQAEVSAGFSDYLGVYGLPAAIVAVAVAASAALLILKRKRRQDT
;
A
#
# COMPACT_ATOMS: atom_id res chain seq x y z
N MET A 1 62.17 6.98 -16.91
CA MET A 1 61.31 7.69 -17.85
C MET A 1 60.26 6.82 -18.58
N LYS A 2 60.48 5.54 -18.88
CA LYS A 2 59.48 4.66 -19.54
C LYS A 2 58.25 4.32 -18.69
N SER A 3 58.39 4.18 -17.36
CA SER A 3 57.28 3.83 -16.43
C SER A 3 56.22 4.93 -16.27
N HIS A 4 56.58 6.20 -16.32
CA HIS A 4 55.63 7.32 -16.17
C HIS A 4 54.75 7.51 -17.42
N ARG A 5 55.30 7.31 -18.64
CA ARG A 5 54.55 7.39 -19.89
C ARG A 5 53.50 6.28 -20.01
N SER A 6 53.81 5.07 -19.55
CA SER A 6 52.85 3.95 -19.56
C SER A 6 51.67 4.16 -18.63
N ARG A 7 51.89 4.77 -17.43
CA ARG A 7 50.80 5.07 -16.49
C ARG A 7 49.89 6.20 -16.99
N ILE A 8 50.42 7.24 -17.66
CA ILE A 8 49.66 8.34 -18.23
C ILE A 8 48.77 7.83 -19.39
N ILE A 9 49.32 6.95 -20.24
CA ILE A 9 48.57 6.36 -21.37
C ILE A 9 47.44 5.45 -20.85
N ALA A 10 47.68 4.66 -19.79
CA ALA A 10 46.66 3.81 -19.16
C ALA A 10 45.51 4.67 -18.50
N SER A 11 45.87 5.76 -17.83
CA SER A 11 44.88 6.69 -17.23
C SER A 11 44.05 7.39 -18.28
N LEU A 12 44.67 7.85 -19.40
CA LEU A 12 43.92 8.47 -20.51
C LEU A 12 43.01 7.47 -21.21
N ALA A 13 43.42 6.20 -21.38
CA ALA A 13 42.56 5.16 -21.96
C ALA A 13 41.33 4.87 -21.08
N VAL A 14 41.49 4.82 -19.75
CA VAL A 14 40.36 4.66 -18.81
C VAL A 14 39.40 5.84 -18.87
N ILE A 15 39.89 7.08 -18.93
CA ILE A 15 39.05 8.29 -19.04
C ILE A 15 38.28 8.29 -20.38
N VAL A 16 38.90 7.89 -21.47
CA VAL A 16 38.24 7.81 -22.79
C VAL A 16 37.19 6.71 -22.82
N ILE A 17 37.45 5.56 -22.16
CA ILE A 17 36.45 4.47 -22.01
C ILE A 17 35.30 4.93 -21.14
N LEU A 18 35.53 5.63 -20.04
CA LEU A 18 34.47 6.16 -19.17
C LEU A 18 33.66 7.23 -19.87
N LEU A 19 34.28 8.15 -20.61
CA LEU A 19 33.59 9.17 -21.40
C LEU A 19 32.87 8.56 -22.63
N GLY A 20 33.40 7.51 -23.21
CA GLY A 20 32.77 6.74 -24.28
C GLY A 20 31.54 5.97 -23.80
N SER A 21 31.61 5.35 -22.63
CA SER A 21 30.49 4.61 -22.03
C SER A 21 29.36 5.54 -21.56
N THR A 22 29.67 6.70 -21.01
CA THR A 22 28.64 7.71 -20.66
C THR A 22 27.99 8.29 -21.91
N SER A 23 28.76 8.52 -23.00
CA SER A 23 28.19 8.97 -24.29
C SER A 23 27.35 7.89 -24.97
N LEU A 24 27.68 6.61 -24.82
CA LEU A 24 26.87 5.50 -25.34
C LEU A 24 25.58 5.32 -24.51
N MET A 25 25.65 5.45 -23.18
CA MET A 25 24.46 5.43 -22.33
C MET A 25 23.55 6.63 -22.60
N LEU A 26 24.08 7.82 -22.78
CA LEU A 26 23.31 9.00 -23.17
C LEU A 26 22.72 8.86 -24.60
N ARG A 27 23.40 8.16 -25.52
CA ARG A 27 22.84 7.87 -26.84
C ARG A 27 21.75 6.80 -26.84
N SER A 28 21.79 5.82 -25.94
CA SER A 28 20.73 4.81 -25.84
C SER A 28 19.42 5.38 -25.26
N TYR A 29 19.47 6.49 -24.50
CA TYR A 29 18.30 7.27 -24.10
C TYR A 29 17.76 8.19 -25.18
N ALA A 30 18.56 8.48 -26.22
CA ALA A 30 18.20 9.34 -27.33
C ALA A 30 17.78 8.55 -28.60
N GLU A 31 17.37 7.29 -28.48
CA GLU A 31 16.48 6.71 -29.48
C GLU A 31 15.17 7.49 -29.37
N THR A 32 15.03 8.47 -30.25
CA THR A 32 13.88 9.34 -30.39
C THR A 32 12.64 8.44 -30.44
N SER A 33 11.87 8.45 -29.35
CA SER A 33 10.51 7.96 -29.35
C SER A 33 9.82 8.49 -30.58
N SER A 34 9.34 7.63 -31.46
CA SER A 34 8.57 8.06 -32.65
C SER A 34 7.21 8.62 -32.26
N LEU A 35 6.81 8.44 -30.98
CA LEU A 35 5.51 8.86 -30.44
C LEU A 35 5.56 10.32 -29.99
N LYS A 36 4.41 10.99 -30.14
CA LYS A 36 4.16 12.36 -29.67
C LYS A 36 3.02 12.34 -28.67
N VAL A 37 2.95 13.34 -27.81
CA VAL A 37 1.82 13.53 -26.89
C VAL A 37 0.49 13.55 -27.65
N SER A 38 0.46 14.15 -28.85
CA SER A 38 -0.72 14.21 -29.74
C SER A 38 -1.17 12.89 -30.34
N ASP A 39 -0.41 11.82 -30.19
CA ASP A 39 -0.81 10.47 -30.62
C ASP A 39 -1.77 9.80 -29.63
N PHE A 40 -1.93 10.40 -28.45
CA PHE A 40 -2.82 9.97 -27.38
C PHE A 40 -4.03 10.88 -27.23
N GLU A 41 -5.18 10.28 -26.90
CA GLU A 41 -6.43 11.01 -26.69
C GLU A 41 -6.51 11.61 -25.27
N ASP A 42 -7.08 12.81 -25.18
CA ASP A 42 -7.38 13.43 -23.88
C ASP A 42 -8.51 12.68 -23.18
N PRO A 43 -8.39 12.41 -21.87
CA PRO A 43 -9.42 11.71 -21.09
C PRO A 43 -10.81 12.36 -21.14
N ASN A 44 -10.90 13.67 -21.34
CA ASN A 44 -12.18 14.38 -21.51
C ASN A 44 -12.98 13.86 -22.71
N ILE A 45 -12.29 13.46 -23.78
CA ILE A 45 -12.91 12.88 -24.98
C ILE A 45 -13.52 11.52 -24.62
N CYS A 46 -12.76 10.69 -23.88
CA CYS A 46 -13.24 9.38 -23.40
C CYS A 46 -14.48 9.54 -22.52
N GLY A 47 -14.48 10.57 -21.65
CA GLY A 47 -15.57 10.91 -20.74
C GLY A 47 -16.91 11.18 -21.42
N GLY A 48 -16.93 11.57 -22.68
CA GLY A 48 -18.15 11.79 -23.47
C GLY A 48 -19.01 10.52 -23.64
N CYS A 49 -18.40 9.33 -23.58
CA CYS A 49 -19.09 8.04 -23.69
C CYS A 49 -18.87 7.15 -22.46
N HIS A 50 -17.74 7.26 -21.80
CA HIS A 50 -17.34 6.49 -20.60
C HIS A 50 -17.45 7.34 -19.33
N ASP A 51 -18.58 8.04 -19.16
CA ASP A 51 -18.83 9.08 -18.15
C ASP A 51 -18.56 8.59 -16.72
N GLN A 52 -19.03 7.39 -16.35
CA GLN A 52 -18.78 6.81 -15.04
C GLN A 52 -17.28 6.56 -14.83
N HIS A 53 -16.60 5.90 -15.77
CA HIS A 53 -15.19 5.56 -15.67
C HIS A 53 -14.31 6.82 -15.63
N TYR A 54 -14.65 7.84 -16.43
CA TYR A 54 -14.01 9.13 -16.39
C TYR A 54 -14.19 9.83 -15.03
N SER A 55 -15.43 9.87 -14.51
CA SER A 55 -15.73 10.45 -13.21
C SER A 55 -15.00 9.74 -12.05
N GLU A 56 -14.82 8.43 -12.15
CA GLU A 56 -14.05 7.63 -11.19
C GLU A 56 -12.55 7.93 -11.30
N TRP A 57 -11.99 7.84 -12.52
CA TRP A 57 -10.58 8.06 -12.79
C TRP A 57 -10.12 9.45 -12.38
N GLN A 58 -10.84 10.51 -12.74
CA GLN A 58 -10.44 11.89 -12.45
C GLN A 58 -10.29 12.21 -10.95
N ARG A 59 -10.84 11.36 -10.07
CA ARG A 59 -10.70 11.45 -8.61
C ARG A 59 -9.68 10.46 -8.05
N SER A 60 -9.00 9.73 -8.90
CA SER A 60 -8.03 8.72 -8.51
C SER A 60 -6.62 9.28 -8.43
N GLN A 61 -5.75 8.60 -7.69
CA GLN A 61 -4.33 8.93 -7.66
C GLN A 61 -3.62 8.69 -8.99
N HIS A 62 -4.21 7.93 -9.93
CA HIS A 62 -3.67 7.82 -11.27
C HIS A 62 -3.82 9.13 -12.06
N ALA A 63 -4.95 9.82 -11.94
CA ALA A 63 -5.13 11.14 -12.55
C ALA A 63 -4.21 12.19 -11.93
N GLU A 64 -3.94 12.09 -10.63
CA GLU A 64 -3.10 13.02 -9.87
C GLU A 64 -1.60 12.64 -9.90
N ALA A 65 -1.23 11.50 -10.51
CA ALA A 65 0.11 10.91 -10.37
C ALA A 65 1.26 11.86 -10.69
N GLN A 66 1.09 12.77 -11.68
CA GLN A 66 2.10 13.75 -12.07
C GLN A 66 2.04 15.05 -11.25
N VAL A 67 0.89 15.39 -10.68
CA VAL A 67 0.67 16.69 -10.01
C VAL A 67 0.58 16.55 -8.48
N ASP A 68 0.63 15.34 -7.95
CA ASP A 68 0.63 15.09 -6.52
C ASP A 68 1.82 15.78 -5.84
N ARG A 69 1.54 16.52 -4.78
CA ARG A 69 2.55 17.38 -4.11
C ARG A 69 3.62 16.59 -3.37
N LEU A 70 3.29 15.39 -2.84
CA LEU A 70 4.30 14.51 -2.25
C LEU A 70 5.25 14.00 -3.33
N TYR A 71 4.68 13.52 -4.46
CA TYR A 71 5.48 13.08 -5.59
C TYR A 71 6.39 14.20 -6.11
N LEU A 72 5.86 15.40 -6.33
CA LEU A 72 6.65 16.53 -6.83
C LEU A 72 7.79 16.92 -5.89
N ALA A 73 7.56 16.91 -4.57
CA ALA A 73 8.60 17.21 -3.59
C ALA A 73 9.73 16.16 -3.61
N GLU A 74 9.38 14.88 -3.72
CA GLU A 74 10.36 13.78 -3.82
C GLU A 74 11.06 13.78 -5.19
N TYR A 75 10.32 14.03 -6.27
CA TYR A 75 10.88 14.18 -7.62
C TYR A 75 11.93 15.29 -7.70
N ASP A 76 11.60 16.48 -7.20
CA ASP A 76 12.51 17.62 -7.18
C ASP A 76 13.78 17.34 -6.34
N GLN A 77 13.62 16.66 -5.22
CA GLN A 77 14.76 16.29 -4.38
C GLN A 77 15.63 15.23 -5.06
N ALA A 78 15.01 14.20 -5.64
CA ALA A 78 15.73 13.14 -6.36
C ALA A 78 16.47 13.69 -7.58
N SER A 79 15.82 14.55 -8.37
CA SER A 79 16.42 15.22 -9.52
C SER A 79 17.67 16.03 -9.13
N LYS A 80 17.58 16.82 -8.04
CA LYS A 80 18.72 17.60 -7.51
C LYS A 80 19.86 16.70 -7.03
N ASP A 81 19.52 15.66 -6.26
CA ASP A 81 20.51 14.73 -5.68
C ASP A 81 21.26 13.93 -6.75
N THR A 82 20.59 13.63 -7.86
CA THR A 82 21.11 12.73 -8.90
C THR A 82 21.52 13.46 -10.19
N GLY A 83 21.40 14.80 -10.22
CA GLY A 83 21.67 15.60 -11.43
C GLY A 83 20.75 15.26 -12.59
N GLY A 84 19.46 14.95 -12.31
CA GLY A 84 18.43 14.61 -13.29
C GLY A 84 18.41 13.14 -13.75
N LEU A 85 19.27 12.28 -13.20
CA LEU A 85 19.32 10.85 -13.58
C LEU A 85 18.01 10.12 -13.30
N THR A 86 17.29 10.51 -12.25
CA THR A 86 16.01 9.91 -11.86
C THR A 86 14.80 10.48 -12.61
N ASP A 87 14.93 11.56 -13.34
CA ASP A 87 13.79 12.23 -13.98
C ASP A 87 13.04 11.32 -14.97
N PRO A 88 13.70 10.66 -15.93
CA PRO A 88 13.02 9.72 -16.81
C PRO A 88 12.50 8.49 -16.06
N PHE A 89 13.17 8.06 -15.01
CA PHE A 89 12.74 6.92 -14.21
C PHE A 89 11.41 7.20 -13.49
N CYS A 90 11.26 8.35 -12.85
CA CYS A 90 10.03 8.77 -12.18
C CYS A 90 8.91 9.05 -13.19
N THR A 91 9.21 9.83 -14.25
CA THR A 91 8.23 10.23 -15.27
C THR A 91 7.63 9.02 -15.98
N LYS A 92 8.38 7.94 -16.15
CA LYS A 92 7.93 6.72 -16.82
C LYS A 92 6.67 6.11 -16.21
N CYS A 93 6.48 6.19 -14.88
CA CYS A 93 5.30 5.69 -14.19
C CYS A 93 4.29 6.79 -13.86
N HIS A 94 4.76 8.02 -13.57
CA HIS A 94 3.89 9.09 -13.11
C HIS A 94 3.28 9.93 -14.25
N SER A 95 3.94 10.00 -15.41
CA SER A 95 3.45 10.59 -16.66
C SER A 95 3.91 9.76 -17.86
N PRO A 96 3.37 8.54 -18.04
CA PRO A 96 3.88 7.62 -19.04
C PRO A 96 3.73 8.12 -20.48
N ILE A 97 2.74 8.95 -20.77
CA ILE A 97 2.58 9.59 -22.09
C ILE A 97 3.74 10.57 -22.36
N SER A 98 4.08 11.43 -21.40
CA SER A 98 5.22 12.33 -21.52
C SER A 98 6.52 11.56 -21.70
N TYR A 99 6.71 10.47 -20.91
CA TYR A 99 7.88 9.61 -21.07
C TYR A 99 7.98 9.01 -22.48
N LEU A 100 6.88 8.45 -23.01
CA LEU A 100 6.82 7.89 -24.36
C LEU A 100 7.04 8.92 -25.45
N ALA A 101 6.67 10.17 -25.22
CA ALA A 101 6.88 11.29 -26.14
C ALA A 101 8.25 11.98 -25.98
N GLY A 102 9.08 11.54 -25.01
CA GLY A 102 10.37 12.16 -24.71
C GLY A 102 10.27 13.53 -24.04
N GLU A 103 9.11 13.85 -23.45
CA GLU A 103 8.85 15.08 -22.72
C GLU A 103 9.18 14.90 -21.24
N ILE A 104 10.43 15.20 -20.86
CA ILE A 104 10.92 15.04 -19.48
C ILE A 104 11.60 16.34 -19.04
N PRO A 105 11.10 17.01 -17.98
CA PRO A 105 9.87 16.71 -17.23
C PRO A 105 8.60 16.89 -18.05
N ALA A 106 7.47 16.32 -17.58
CA ALA A 106 6.16 16.51 -18.19
C ALA A 106 5.73 17.98 -18.08
N THR A 107 5.31 18.57 -19.20
CA THR A 107 4.90 19.99 -19.30
C THR A 107 3.61 20.20 -20.09
N SER A 108 3.28 19.24 -20.99
CA SER A 108 2.05 19.29 -21.78
C SER A 108 0.81 19.07 -20.90
N GLU A 109 -0.34 19.62 -21.31
CA GLU A 109 -1.59 19.45 -20.59
C GLU A 109 -1.95 17.96 -20.41
N LEU A 110 -1.79 17.14 -21.47
CA LEU A 110 -2.06 15.71 -21.39
C LEU A 110 -1.02 14.98 -20.53
N GLY A 111 0.25 15.36 -20.57
CA GLY A 111 1.29 14.82 -19.68
C GLY A 111 1.00 15.06 -18.22
N MET A 112 0.44 16.22 -17.88
CA MET A 112 0.04 16.57 -16.51
C MET A 112 -1.20 15.80 -16.01
N ARG A 113 -1.89 15.04 -16.89
CA ARG A 113 -3.02 14.16 -16.53
C ARG A 113 -2.57 12.82 -15.90
N GLY A 114 -1.29 12.65 -15.62
CA GLY A 114 -0.76 11.46 -14.96
C GLY A 114 -0.94 10.17 -15.78
N VAL A 115 -1.45 9.12 -15.15
CA VAL A 115 -1.73 7.82 -15.81
C VAL A 115 -3.15 7.86 -16.34
N SER A 116 -3.29 8.20 -17.63
CA SER A 116 -4.59 8.50 -18.25
C SER A 116 -5.21 7.32 -18.99
N CYS A 117 -6.46 7.51 -19.41
CA CYS A 117 -7.26 6.46 -20.08
C CYS A 117 -6.53 5.89 -21.29
N ASP A 118 -6.05 6.76 -22.19
CA ASP A 118 -5.48 6.34 -23.46
C ASP A 118 -4.12 5.67 -23.29
N PHE A 119 -3.34 6.03 -22.27
CA PHE A 119 -2.14 5.27 -21.94
C PHE A 119 -2.48 3.82 -21.65
N CYS A 120 -3.39 3.56 -20.68
CA CYS A 120 -3.74 2.20 -20.26
C CYS A 120 -4.37 1.39 -21.41
N HIS A 121 -5.30 2.01 -22.16
CA HIS A 121 -6.05 1.31 -23.19
C HIS A 121 -5.32 1.20 -24.54
N THR A 122 -4.07 1.69 -24.63
CA THR A 122 -3.18 1.48 -25.79
C THR A 122 -1.97 0.59 -25.46
N VAL A 123 -1.87 0.09 -24.22
CA VAL A 123 -0.88 -0.93 -23.85
C VAL A 123 -1.12 -2.20 -24.65
N THR A 124 -0.09 -2.70 -25.32
CA THR A 124 -0.08 -3.92 -26.14
C THR A 124 0.57 -5.09 -25.45
N GLY A 125 1.51 -4.83 -24.56
CA GLY A 125 2.31 -5.85 -23.89
C GLY A 125 3.14 -5.30 -22.75
N THR A 126 3.91 -6.20 -22.16
CA THR A 126 4.94 -5.87 -21.19
C THR A 126 6.19 -6.70 -21.50
N THR A 127 7.35 -6.08 -21.38
CA THR A 127 8.64 -6.76 -21.56
C THR A 127 9.11 -7.45 -20.27
N ASP A 128 8.64 -6.97 -19.11
CA ASP A 128 8.99 -7.47 -17.77
C ASP A 128 7.97 -6.96 -16.73
N THR A 129 8.20 -7.26 -15.47
CA THR A 129 7.52 -6.63 -14.34
C THR A 129 8.39 -5.52 -13.74
N GLY A 130 7.80 -4.33 -13.54
CA GLY A 130 8.44 -3.22 -12.87
C GLY A 130 9.13 -2.19 -13.78
N ASN A 131 9.50 -1.09 -13.15
CA ASN A 131 10.21 0.03 -13.74
C ASN A 131 9.59 0.55 -15.04
N GLY A 132 8.25 0.47 -15.18
CA GLY A 132 7.54 0.92 -16.36
C GLY A 132 7.79 0.04 -17.60
N ALA A 133 7.83 -1.27 -17.46
CA ALA A 133 8.10 -2.22 -18.55
C ALA A 133 6.92 -2.42 -19.51
N PHE A 134 6.25 -1.36 -19.92
CA PHE A 134 5.10 -1.38 -20.83
C PHE A 134 5.49 -1.19 -22.29
N GLU A 135 4.71 -1.79 -23.18
CA GLU A 135 4.70 -1.53 -24.62
C GLU A 135 3.37 -0.87 -24.99
N ASN A 136 3.42 0.25 -25.73
CA ASN A 136 2.24 1.00 -26.15
C ASN A 136 2.17 1.16 -27.66
N SER A 137 0.92 1.11 -28.17
CA SER A 137 0.60 1.42 -29.56
C SER A 137 -0.65 2.32 -29.58
N PRO A 138 -0.46 3.65 -29.42
CA PRO A 138 -1.56 4.61 -29.48
C PRO A 138 -2.24 4.59 -30.84
N GLY A 139 -3.47 5.11 -30.90
CA GLY A 139 -4.27 5.16 -32.11
C GLY A 139 -5.69 4.65 -31.89
N LYS A 140 -6.36 4.22 -32.97
CA LYS A 140 -7.80 3.90 -32.93
C LYS A 140 -8.17 2.64 -32.17
N ILE A 141 -7.24 1.70 -31.97
CA ILE A 141 -7.54 0.42 -31.30
C ILE A 141 -7.37 0.60 -29.79
N LYS A 142 -8.49 0.58 -29.07
CA LYS A 142 -8.47 0.59 -27.58
C LYS A 142 -8.62 -0.84 -27.05
N ARG A 143 -7.77 -1.22 -26.10
CA ARG A 143 -7.67 -2.56 -25.54
C ARG A 143 -8.31 -2.62 -24.15
N GLY A 144 -8.92 -3.74 -23.83
CA GLY A 144 -9.56 -3.90 -22.52
C GLY A 144 -9.93 -5.35 -22.22
N PRO A 145 -10.55 -5.60 -21.04
CA PRO A 145 -10.84 -6.94 -20.54
C PRO A 145 -12.08 -7.60 -21.16
N LEU A 146 -12.86 -6.90 -21.98
CA LEU A 146 -14.10 -7.40 -22.55
C LEU A 146 -13.81 -8.28 -23.78
N LYS A 147 -14.31 -9.52 -23.77
CA LYS A 147 -14.12 -10.47 -24.88
C LYS A 147 -15.03 -10.20 -26.09
N ASP A 148 -16.10 -9.47 -25.86
CA ASP A 148 -17.13 -9.12 -26.86
C ASP A 148 -17.36 -7.61 -26.90
N PRO A 149 -16.31 -6.80 -27.18
CA PRO A 149 -16.46 -5.34 -27.20
C PRO A 149 -17.43 -4.94 -28.34
N SER A 150 -18.32 -4.00 -28.03
CA SER A 150 -19.22 -3.45 -29.05
C SER A 150 -18.48 -2.46 -29.94
N ALA A 151 -18.78 -2.42 -31.23
CA ALA A 151 -18.29 -1.38 -32.12
C ALA A 151 -18.86 -0.03 -31.71
N SER A 152 -18.01 0.99 -31.54
CA SER A 152 -18.43 2.32 -31.10
C SER A 152 -18.63 3.32 -32.26
N GLY A 153 -18.04 3.06 -33.41
CA GLY A 153 -17.93 4.03 -34.51
C GLY A 153 -16.91 5.15 -34.24
N TYR A 154 -16.47 5.36 -33.01
CA TYR A 154 -15.45 6.33 -32.63
C TYR A 154 -14.05 5.73 -32.60
N HIS A 155 -13.91 4.56 -31.99
CA HIS A 155 -12.67 3.77 -31.95
C HIS A 155 -12.95 2.30 -32.17
N GLU A 156 -11.93 1.56 -32.58
CA GLU A 156 -11.94 0.11 -32.57
C GLU A 156 -11.66 -0.42 -31.18
N SER A 157 -12.14 -1.62 -30.86
CA SER A 157 -11.93 -2.25 -29.57
C SER A 157 -11.36 -3.65 -29.73
N ALA A 158 -10.35 -3.96 -28.93
CA ALA A 158 -9.72 -5.29 -28.90
C ALA A 158 -9.68 -5.88 -27.50
N TYR A 159 -9.97 -7.16 -27.39
CA TYR A 159 -9.75 -7.89 -26.15
C TYR A 159 -8.26 -8.00 -25.84
N SER A 160 -7.90 -7.78 -24.57
CA SER A 160 -6.55 -7.96 -24.05
C SER A 160 -6.60 -8.79 -22.77
N GLU A 161 -5.99 -9.96 -22.82
CA GLU A 161 -5.82 -10.82 -21.64
C GLU A 161 -4.98 -10.13 -20.55
N LEU A 162 -4.00 -9.32 -20.95
CA LEU A 162 -3.12 -8.58 -20.03
C LEU A 162 -3.94 -7.66 -19.10
N HIS A 163 -5.01 -7.00 -19.60
CA HIS A 163 -5.88 -6.14 -18.80
C HIS A 163 -6.66 -6.90 -17.70
N ARG A 164 -6.68 -8.22 -17.73
CA ARG A 164 -7.27 -9.09 -16.70
C ARG A 164 -6.25 -9.60 -15.68
N LYS A 165 -4.97 -9.39 -15.92
CA LYS A 165 -3.86 -9.95 -15.12
C LYS A 165 -3.24 -8.90 -14.23
N SER A 166 -2.75 -9.33 -13.07
CA SER A 166 -2.02 -8.47 -12.14
C SER A 166 -0.71 -7.92 -12.73
N GLU A 167 -0.16 -8.59 -13.75
CA GLU A 167 1.01 -8.15 -14.51
C GLU A 167 0.80 -6.79 -15.17
N PHE A 168 -0.45 -6.44 -15.51
CA PHE A 168 -0.77 -5.10 -16.00
C PHE A 168 -0.42 -4.02 -14.97
N CYS A 169 -0.75 -4.25 -13.71
CA CYS A 169 -0.41 -3.33 -12.62
C CYS A 169 1.09 -3.39 -12.28
N ALA A 170 1.68 -4.59 -12.36
CA ALA A 170 3.07 -4.84 -12.06
C ALA A 170 4.04 -4.03 -12.93
N MET A 171 3.66 -3.63 -14.13
CA MET A 171 4.50 -2.79 -14.99
C MET A 171 5.03 -1.54 -14.25
N CYS A 172 4.22 -0.95 -13.37
CA CYS A 172 4.55 0.25 -12.59
C CYS A 172 4.63 -0.02 -11.07
N HIS A 173 3.86 -1.01 -10.56
CA HIS A 173 3.80 -1.32 -9.13
C HIS A 173 4.84 -2.36 -8.68
N VAL A 174 5.98 -2.37 -9.35
CA VAL A 174 7.26 -2.94 -8.96
C VAL A 174 8.34 -1.92 -9.27
N VAL A 175 9.16 -1.57 -8.28
CA VAL A 175 10.24 -0.60 -8.46
C VAL A 175 11.53 -1.20 -7.95
N ASN A 176 12.48 -1.37 -8.85
CA ASN A 176 13.86 -1.67 -8.53
C ASN A 176 14.69 -0.41 -8.72
N HIS A 177 15.59 -0.16 -7.80
CA HIS A 177 16.47 1.00 -7.84
C HIS A 177 17.19 1.10 -9.20
N PRO A 178 17.17 2.26 -9.89
CA PRO A 178 17.59 2.37 -11.29
C PRO A 178 19.09 2.09 -11.54
N VAL A 179 19.90 2.20 -10.50
CA VAL A 179 21.37 2.04 -10.61
C VAL A 179 21.84 0.67 -10.12
N ASN A 180 21.36 0.23 -8.94
CA ASN A 180 21.89 -0.98 -8.29
C ASN A 180 20.87 -2.14 -8.26
N GLY A 181 19.66 -1.96 -8.77
CA GLY A 181 18.64 -3.01 -8.85
C GLY A 181 18.00 -3.39 -7.51
N LEU A 182 18.27 -2.65 -6.41
CA LEU A 182 17.69 -2.93 -5.10
C LEU A 182 16.15 -2.90 -5.19
N PRO A 183 15.42 -3.91 -4.68
CA PRO A 183 13.97 -3.90 -4.68
C PRO A 183 13.44 -2.85 -3.69
N ILE A 184 12.85 -1.78 -4.24
CA ILE A 184 12.27 -0.67 -3.46
C ILE A 184 10.79 -0.90 -3.22
N MET A 185 10.05 -1.31 -4.26
CA MET A 185 8.63 -1.63 -4.16
C MET A 185 8.37 -3.01 -4.76
N THR A 186 7.84 -3.91 -3.95
CA THR A 186 7.65 -5.34 -4.26
C THR A 186 6.18 -5.77 -4.22
N THR A 187 5.25 -4.83 -4.40
CA THR A 187 3.80 -5.05 -4.25
C THR A 187 3.28 -6.24 -5.05
N TYR A 188 3.74 -6.39 -6.30
CA TYR A 188 3.32 -7.51 -7.15
C TYR A 188 3.92 -8.84 -6.69
N GLN A 189 5.20 -8.88 -6.29
CA GLN A 189 5.84 -10.10 -5.79
C GLN A 189 5.16 -10.59 -4.50
N GLU A 190 4.88 -9.66 -3.59
CA GLU A 190 4.16 -9.92 -2.35
C GLU A 190 2.77 -10.52 -2.63
N TRP A 191 2.03 -9.94 -3.61
CA TRP A 191 0.75 -10.47 -4.06
C TRP A 191 0.91 -11.84 -4.70
N ARG A 192 1.88 -12.04 -5.58
CA ARG A 192 2.10 -13.32 -6.28
C ARG A 192 2.33 -14.48 -5.33
N GLU A 193 2.97 -14.21 -4.19
CA GLU A 193 3.27 -15.19 -3.15
C GLU A 193 2.14 -15.31 -2.10
N SER A 194 1.08 -14.51 -2.21
CA SER A 194 -0.03 -14.49 -1.28
C SER A 194 -1.10 -15.55 -1.59
N PRO A 195 -1.95 -15.91 -0.60
CA PRO A 195 -3.12 -16.74 -0.83
C PRO A 195 -4.07 -16.19 -1.89
N TYR A 196 -4.16 -14.86 -2.04
CA TYR A 196 -5.05 -14.20 -3.01
C TYR A 196 -4.68 -14.54 -4.46
N SER A 197 -3.39 -14.60 -4.78
CA SER A 197 -2.92 -15.03 -6.10
C SER A 197 -3.30 -16.49 -6.38
N ALA A 198 -3.14 -17.37 -5.38
CA ALA A 198 -3.52 -18.78 -5.50
C ALA A 198 -5.04 -18.97 -5.71
N GLU A 199 -5.85 -18.07 -5.17
CA GLU A 199 -7.31 -18.04 -5.35
C GLU A 199 -7.75 -17.34 -6.66
N GLY A 200 -6.82 -16.82 -7.45
CA GLY A 200 -7.10 -16.10 -8.69
C GLY A 200 -7.65 -14.68 -8.51
N ILE A 201 -7.54 -14.14 -7.30
CA ILE A 201 -7.94 -12.76 -6.99
C ILE A 201 -6.84 -11.81 -7.44
N THR A 202 -7.06 -11.11 -8.56
CA THR A 202 -6.08 -10.19 -9.15
C THR A 202 -6.10 -8.80 -8.50
N CYS A 203 -5.12 -7.97 -8.82
CA CYS A 203 -5.07 -6.57 -8.36
C CYS A 203 -6.34 -5.80 -8.70
N GLN A 204 -6.91 -6.05 -9.89
CA GLN A 204 -8.12 -5.39 -10.37
C GLN A 204 -9.33 -5.66 -9.46
N HIS A 205 -9.46 -6.87 -8.89
CA HIS A 205 -10.60 -7.21 -8.01
C HIS A 205 -10.66 -6.35 -6.75
N CYS A 206 -9.51 -5.91 -6.23
CA CYS A 206 -9.44 -5.09 -5.02
C CYS A 206 -9.39 -3.59 -5.33
N MET A 207 -8.65 -3.19 -6.38
CA MET A 207 -8.39 -1.78 -6.66
C MET A 207 -9.40 -1.16 -7.63
N MET A 208 -10.06 -1.99 -8.45
CA MET A 208 -11.02 -1.59 -9.48
C MET A 208 -12.37 -2.28 -9.26
N VAL A 209 -12.78 -2.47 -8.04
CA VAL A 209 -13.95 -3.25 -7.59
C VAL A 209 -15.02 -3.42 -8.68
N PRO A 210 -15.24 -4.66 -9.18
CA PRO A 210 -16.20 -4.89 -10.26
C PRO A 210 -17.65 -4.71 -9.77
N THR A 211 -18.48 -4.12 -10.62
CA THR A 211 -19.90 -3.90 -10.37
C THR A 211 -20.73 -4.24 -11.60
N LYS A 212 -22.01 -4.52 -11.40
CA LYS A 212 -22.95 -4.65 -12.52
C LYS A 212 -23.22 -3.27 -13.12
N GLY A 213 -23.04 -3.12 -14.44
CA GLY A 213 -23.19 -1.83 -15.08
C GLY A 213 -22.91 -1.83 -16.58
N LYS A 214 -22.63 -0.65 -17.11
CA LYS A 214 -22.25 -0.43 -18.50
C LYS A 214 -20.83 0.11 -18.58
N ALA A 215 -20.06 -0.35 -19.55
CA ALA A 215 -18.74 0.21 -19.82
C ALA A 215 -18.82 1.57 -20.57
N ALA A 216 -19.91 1.84 -21.27
CA ALA A 216 -20.19 3.11 -21.95
C ALA A 216 -21.69 3.39 -21.94
N VAL A 217 -22.09 4.66 -22.09
CA VAL A 217 -23.50 5.10 -22.01
C VAL A 217 -24.42 4.34 -23.00
N THR A 218 -23.92 4.03 -24.18
CA THR A 218 -24.61 3.26 -25.21
C THR A 218 -24.34 1.76 -25.18
N GLY A 219 -23.48 1.30 -24.26
CA GLY A 219 -23.08 -0.10 -24.14
C GLY A 219 -24.15 -0.99 -23.51
N ASN A 220 -23.98 -2.30 -23.66
CA ASN A 220 -24.81 -3.29 -22.98
C ASN A 220 -24.52 -3.32 -21.48
N VAL A 221 -25.54 -3.65 -20.68
CA VAL A 221 -25.38 -3.96 -19.27
C VAL A 221 -24.61 -5.28 -19.14
N ARG A 222 -23.60 -5.30 -18.30
CA ARG A 222 -22.75 -6.47 -18.00
C ARG A 222 -22.83 -6.76 -16.51
N ASP A 223 -22.66 -8.01 -16.13
CA ASP A 223 -22.69 -8.41 -14.73
C ASP A 223 -21.41 -7.96 -13.99
N GLU A 224 -20.33 -7.77 -14.75
CA GLU A 224 -19.04 -7.33 -14.21
C GLU A 224 -18.43 -6.24 -15.11
N VAL A 225 -18.29 -5.04 -14.54
CA VAL A 225 -17.57 -3.90 -15.11
C VAL A 225 -16.62 -3.38 -14.03
N PHE A 226 -15.34 -3.31 -14.33
CA PHE A 226 -14.33 -2.87 -13.37
C PHE A 226 -14.32 -1.35 -13.23
N GLY A 227 -14.48 -0.86 -11.99
CA GLY A 227 -14.42 0.56 -11.67
C GLY A 227 -13.01 1.15 -11.86
N HIS A 228 -12.93 2.47 -12.00
CA HIS A 228 -11.66 3.19 -12.23
C HIS A 228 -11.30 4.14 -11.09
N VAL A 229 -11.84 3.89 -9.88
CA VAL A 229 -11.51 4.68 -8.67
C VAL A 229 -10.08 4.39 -8.17
N PHE A 230 -9.57 3.20 -8.43
CA PHE A 230 -8.23 2.75 -8.01
C PHE A 230 -8.01 2.96 -6.50
N LEU A 231 -8.89 2.34 -5.70
CA LEU A 231 -8.86 2.46 -4.24
C LEU A 231 -7.53 1.95 -3.66
N GLY A 232 -6.81 2.82 -2.99
CA GLY A 232 -5.52 2.51 -2.37
C GLY A 232 -5.42 3.05 -0.95
N GLY A 233 -4.20 3.33 -0.49
CA GLY A 233 -3.91 3.89 0.83
C GLY A 233 -4.45 5.31 1.07
N HIS A 234 -5.01 5.96 0.06
CA HIS A 234 -5.73 7.24 0.16
C HIS A 234 -7.22 7.06 0.50
N HIS A 235 -7.72 5.83 0.55
CA HIS A 235 -9.13 5.56 0.73
C HIS A 235 -9.42 4.82 2.04
N GLU A 236 -10.15 5.47 2.93
CA GLU A 236 -10.44 4.98 4.29
C GLU A 236 -11.11 3.59 4.30
N TYR A 237 -11.98 3.30 3.33
CA TYR A 237 -12.63 1.99 3.19
C TYR A 237 -11.62 0.85 3.06
N ASN A 238 -10.57 1.00 2.24
CA ASN A 238 -9.53 -0.01 2.10
C ASN A 238 -8.65 -0.10 3.33
N LEU A 239 -8.29 1.04 3.92
CA LEU A 239 -7.49 1.08 5.14
C LEU A 239 -8.15 0.34 6.29
N LYS A 240 -9.47 0.54 6.52
CA LYS A 240 -10.23 -0.12 7.59
C LYS A 240 -10.44 -1.63 7.40
N ARG A 241 -10.24 -2.14 6.19
CA ARG A 241 -10.38 -3.57 5.88
C ARG A 241 -9.05 -4.31 5.82
N ALA A 242 -7.94 -3.57 5.77
CA ALA A 242 -6.60 -4.10 5.53
C ALA A 242 -6.11 -5.01 6.65
N ALA A 243 -6.43 -4.68 7.91
CA ALA A 243 -5.88 -5.38 9.06
C ALA A 243 -6.90 -5.62 10.18
N ARG A 244 -6.58 -6.57 11.05
CA ARG A 244 -7.26 -6.81 12.33
C ARG A 244 -6.28 -6.64 13.47
N LEU A 245 -6.81 -6.23 14.62
CA LEU A 245 -6.05 -6.04 15.85
C LEU A 245 -6.75 -6.77 16.99
N SER A 246 -5.99 -7.49 17.80
CA SER A 246 -6.47 -8.09 19.05
C SER A 246 -5.44 -7.91 20.16
N LEU A 247 -5.92 -7.88 21.40
CA LEU A 247 -5.13 -7.69 22.60
C LEU A 247 -5.24 -8.89 23.54
N GLN A 248 -4.11 -9.20 24.17
CA GLN A 248 -4.06 -10.08 25.35
C GLN A 248 -3.20 -9.38 26.41
N VAL A 249 -3.58 -9.51 27.65
CA VAL A 249 -2.85 -8.92 28.77
C VAL A 249 -2.52 -10.00 29.82
N SER A 250 -1.38 -9.85 30.46
CA SER A 250 -1.04 -10.73 31.59
C SER A 250 -2.05 -10.54 32.73
N SER A 251 -2.49 -11.63 33.31
CA SER A 251 -3.44 -11.64 34.43
C SER A 251 -2.88 -12.50 35.58
N PRO A 252 -3.08 -12.13 36.85
CA PRO A 252 -3.76 -10.92 37.32
C PRO A 252 -2.91 -9.66 37.19
N VAL A 253 -3.56 -8.51 36.96
CA VAL A 253 -2.91 -7.20 37.04
C VAL A 253 -3.00 -6.69 38.47
N THR A 254 -1.88 -6.30 39.03
CA THR A 254 -1.77 -5.76 40.41
C THR A 254 -1.05 -4.41 40.42
N ALA A 255 -1.52 -3.52 41.25
CA ALA A 255 -0.79 -2.26 41.53
C ALA A 255 0.59 -2.59 42.11
N GLY A 256 1.64 -1.93 41.65
CA GLY A 256 3.04 -2.23 41.99
C GLY A 256 3.65 -3.43 41.23
N GLY A 257 2.87 -4.17 40.45
CA GLY A 257 3.33 -5.33 39.66
C GLY A 257 3.76 -4.96 38.26
N ASN A 258 4.28 -5.95 37.53
CA ASN A 258 4.58 -5.83 36.10
C ASN A 258 3.41 -6.33 35.26
N MET A 259 3.13 -5.63 34.15
CA MET A 259 2.14 -6.00 33.17
C MET A 259 2.77 -6.21 31.81
N THR A 260 2.35 -7.28 31.13
CA THR A 260 2.71 -7.54 29.75
C THR A 260 1.46 -7.48 28.87
N ILE A 261 1.54 -6.78 27.76
CA ILE A 261 0.50 -6.62 26.74
C ILE A 261 1.02 -7.26 25.46
N LEU A 262 0.25 -8.20 24.90
CA LEU A 262 0.47 -8.77 23.57
C LEU A 262 -0.57 -8.19 22.63
N ALA A 263 -0.09 -7.46 21.63
CA ALA A 263 -0.93 -6.89 20.57
C ALA A 263 -0.69 -7.65 19.26
N ASN A 264 -1.71 -8.33 18.75
CA ASN A 264 -1.62 -9.11 17.53
C ASN A 264 -2.21 -8.30 16.37
N VAL A 265 -1.35 -7.92 15.43
CA VAL A 265 -1.73 -7.25 14.19
C VAL A 265 -1.72 -8.26 13.06
N THR A 266 -2.87 -8.50 12.44
CA THR A 266 -3.02 -9.45 11.33
C THR A 266 -3.30 -8.69 10.03
N ASN A 267 -2.49 -8.88 9.00
CA ASN A 267 -2.80 -8.47 7.63
C ASN A 267 -3.84 -9.44 7.05
N SER A 268 -5.12 -9.11 7.22
CA SER A 268 -6.24 -10.00 6.87
C SER A 268 -7.00 -9.58 5.61
N GLY A 269 -6.67 -8.45 5.02
CA GLY A 269 -7.43 -7.89 3.91
C GLY A 269 -6.60 -7.39 2.72
N CYS A 270 -5.26 -7.54 2.76
CA CYS A 270 -4.39 -7.15 1.66
C CYS A 270 -3.62 -8.34 1.10
N GLY A 271 -3.56 -8.43 -0.22
CA GLY A 271 -2.74 -9.42 -0.92
C GLY A 271 -1.25 -9.02 -1.01
N HIS A 272 -0.83 -7.97 -0.33
CA HIS A 272 0.53 -7.45 -0.28
C HIS A 272 0.89 -7.07 1.14
N ALA A 273 2.14 -6.79 1.42
CA ALA A 273 2.58 -6.36 2.76
C ALA A 273 1.95 -5.02 3.19
N LEU A 274 1.88 -4.79 4.49
CA LEU A 274 1.41 -3.55 5.10
C LEU A 274 2.57 -2.84 5.83
N PRO A 275 2.87 -1.59 5.44
CA PRO A 275 2.39 -0.85 4.26
C PRO A 275 3.03 -1.35 2.96
N THR A 276 2.54 -0.88 1.80
CA THR A 276 3.10 -1.17 0.47
C THR A 276 3.18 0.09 -0.40
N GLY A 277 3.62 -0.04 -1.64
CA GLY A 277 4.01 1.05 -2.52
C GLY A 277 5.45 1.46 -2.23
N VAL A 278 5.79 2.73 -2.40
CA VAL A 278 7.02 3.30 -1.85
C VAL A 278 6.83 3.42 -0.35
N SER A 279 7.06 2.29 0.34
CA SER A 279 6.57 2.05 1.71
C SER A 279 7.29 2.89 2.76
N GLU A 280 8.49 3.38 2.48
CA GLU A 280 9.26 4.30 3.31
C GLU A 280 8.68 5.72 3.33
N VAL A 281 7.83 6.06 2.35
CA VAL A 281 7.05 7.30 2.32
C VAL A 281 5.68 7.11 3.00
N ARG A 282 5.41 5.94 3.58
CA ARG A 282 4.16 5.64 4.30
C ARG A 282 4.45 5.50 5.78
N GLU A 283 3.52 5.94 6.61
CA GLU A 283 3.66 5.77 8.04
C GLU A 283 2.54 4.88 8.58
N LEU A 284 2.93 3.68 9.01
CA LEU A 284 2.06 2.69 9.66
C LEU A 284 2.65 2.36 11.03
N TRP A 285 1.83 2.52 12.08
CA TRP A 285 2.29 2.18 13.43
C TRP A 285 1.17 1.63 14.31
N LEU A 286 1.55 0.78 15.22
CA LEU A 286 0.75 0.35 16.35
C LEU A 286 1.03 1.26 17.54
N GLU A 287 -0.01 1.81 18.14
CA GLU A 287 0.04 2.59 19.37
C GLU A 287 -0.73 1.85 20.46
N VAL A 288 -0.11 1.68 21.62
CA VAL A 288 -0.73 1.08 22.80
C VAL A 288 -0.70 2.09 23.93
N THR A 289 -1.84 2.39 24.51
CA THR A 289 -1.97 3.25 25.70
C THR A 289 -2.63 2.50 26.83
N VAL A 290 -2.20 2.79 28.06
CA VAL A 290 -2.81 2.25 29.29
C VAL A 290 -3.23 3.41 30.17
N LYS A 291 -4.48 3.36 30.65
CA LYS A 291 -5.05 4.41 31.52
C LYS A 291 -5.68 3.79 32.75
N ASP A 292 -5.64 4.51 33.86
CA ASP A 292 -6.40 4.18 35.06
C ASP A 292 -7.89 4.58 34.92
N PRO A 293 -8.79 4.25 35.87
CA PRO A 293 -10.20 4.60 35.82
C PRO A 293 -10.46 6.12 35.82
N SER A 294 -9.50 6.94 36.27
CA SER A 294 -9.61 8.41 36.23
C SER A 294 -9.27 8.98 34.85
N GLY A 295 -8.75 8.15 33.94
CA GLY A 295 -8.25 8.55 32.62
C GLY A 295 -6.78 8.98 32.61
N LYS A 296 -6.06 8.90 33.74
CA LYS A 296 -4.62 9.19 33.81
C LYS A 296 -3.86 8.20 32.96
N LEU A 297 -2.99 8.69 32.07
CA LEU A 297 -2.09 7.88 31.24
C LEU A 297 -1.01 7.25 32.14
N LEU A 298 -0.91 5.93 32.10
CA LEU A 298 0.09 5.13 32.84
C LEU A 298 1.23 4.68 31.93
N TYR A 299 0.93 4.40 30.65
CA TYR A 299 1.89 3.89 29.67
C TYR A 299 1.47 4.26 28.26
N GLU A 300 2.45 4.54 27.42
CA GLU A 300 2.32 4.66 25.95
C GLU A 300 3.51 3.97 25.30
N GLY A 301 3.22 3.17 24.28
CA GLY A 301 4.24 2.50 23.48
C GLY A 301 3.85 2.46 22.01
N ARG A 302 4.85 2.49 21.11
CA ARG A 302 4.63 2.47 19.66
C ARG A 302 5.55 1.46 18.97
N ARG A 303 5.08 0.88 17.86
CA ARG A 303 5.85 0.06 16.92
C ARG A 303 5.52 0.50 15.53
N TYR A 304 6.55 0.85 14.75
CA TYR A 304 6.43 1.25 13.35
C TYR A 304 6.70 0.06 12.43
N TYR A 305 5.99 0.00 11.31
CA TYR A 305 6.13 -1.05 10.29
C TYR A 305 6.61 -0.41 9.00
N ARG A 306 7.84 -0.69 8.61
CA ARG A 306 8.46 -0.19 7.38
C ARG A 306 9.69 -1.00 7.01
N PRO A 307 10.14 -0.98 5.75
CA PRO A 307 11.50 -1.36 5.43
C PRO A 307 12.47 -0.27 5.92
N VAL A 308 13.69 -0.65 6.20
CA VAL A 308 14.79 0.28 6.51
C VAL A 308 15.82 0.13 5.42
N PHE A 309 15.88 1.12 4.56
CA PHE A 309 16.88 1.24 3.51
C PHE A 309 18.07 2.07 4.04
N VAL A 310 19.29 1.67 3.71
CA VAL A 310 20.49 2.37 4.16
C VAL A 310 21.41 2.71 3.00
N ASP A 311 22.15 3.79 3.15
CA ASP A 311 23.20 4.23 2.24
C ASP A 311 24.51 3.46 2.42
N GLU A 312 25.59 3.87 1.72
CA GLU A 312 26.92 3.28 1.80
C GLU A 312 27.54 3.35 3.20
N LYS A 313 27.13 4.32 4.01
CA LYS A 313 27.59 4.49 5.40
C LYS A 313 26.79 3.64 6.37
N GLY A 314 25.67 3.07 5.94
CA GLY A 314 24.74 2.33 6.79
C GLY A 314 23.73 3.23 7.51
N GLU A 315 23.59 4.49 7.08
CA GLU A 315 22.60 5.44 7.63
C GLU A 315 21.24 5.21 6.96
N ASP A 316 20.16 5.26 7.76
CA ASP A 316 18.78 5.13 7.27
C ASP A 316 18.47 6.31 6.33
N VAL A 317 18.11 6.01 5.09
CA VAL A 317 17.82 7.03 4.06
C VAL A 317 16.39 7.57 4.15
N GLY A 318 15.54 6.96 4.99
CA GLY A 318 14.13 7.35 5.10
C GLY A 318 13.43 7.31 3.73
N PRO A 319 12.73 8.38 3.32
CA PRO A 319 12.02 8.43 2.04
C PRO A 319 12.93 8.54 0.81
N LEU A 320 14.23 8.85 0.99
CA LEU A 320 15.18 9.12 -0.10
C LEU A 320 15.74 7.82 -0.72
N PHE A 321 14.84 6.94 -1.16
CA PHE A 321 15.18 5.58 -1.63
C PHE A 321 16.23 5.56 -2.75
N TRP A 322 16.37 6.62 -3.54
CA TRP A 322 17.40 6.73 -4.58
C TRP A 322 18.83 6.78 -4.03
N ARG A 323 19.00 6.94 -2.71
CA ARG A 323 20.29 6.85 -2.01
C ARG A 323 20.56 5.47 -1.44
N ALA A 324 19.58 4.56 -1.52
CA ALA A 324 19.67 3.24 -0.90
C ALA A 324 20.64 2.32 -1.63
N VAL A 325 21.47 1.60 -0.86
CA VAL A 325 22.36 0.57 -1.39
C VAL A 325 21.99 -0.83 -0.89
N ARG A 326 21.26 -0.95 0.21
CA ARG A 326 20.77 -2.23 0.75
C ARG A 326 19.59 -2.04 1.69
N ILE A 327 18.86 -3.14 1.92
CA ILE A 327 17.85 -3.24 2.95
C ILE A 327 18.52 -3.71 4.24
N LEU A 328 18.40 -2.92 5.31
CA LEU A 328 18.90 -3.28 6.65
C LEU A 328 17.92 -4.22 7.36
N SER A 329 16.62 -3.90 7.29
CA SER A 329 15.54 -4.71 7.86
C SER A 329 14.23 -4.40 7.15
N ASP A 330 13.26 -5.34 7.24
CA ASP A 330 11.89 -5.15 6.81
C ASP A 330 10.99 -5.83 7.85
N ASN A 331 10.18 -5.04 8.55
CA ASN A 331 9.23 -5.52 9.54
C ASN A 331 7.77 -5.29 9.12
N ARG A 332 7.51 -5.04 7.84
CA ARG A 332 6.16 -4.97 7.28
C ARG A 332 5.44 -6.30 7.50
N ILE A 333 4.13 -6.25 7.52
CA ILE A 333 3.28 -7.40 7.82
C ILE A 333 2.85 -8.06 6.51
N ALA A 334 3.33 -9.27 6.23
CA ALA A 334 3.03 -9.99 4.99
C ALA A 334 1.55 -10.41 4.90
N PRO A 335 1.02 -10.72 3.70
CA PRO A 335 -0.36 -11.19 3.52
C PRO A 335 -0.67 -12.41 4.40
N GLY A 336 -1.73 -12.33 5.21
CA GLY A 336 -2.14 -13.38 6.13
C GLY A 336 -1.29 -13.51 7.40
N GLU A 337 -0.17 -12.79 7.50
CA GLU A 337 0.70 -12.81 8.69
C GLU A 337 0.00 -12.16 9.89
N THR A 338 0.20 -12.76 11.06
CA THR A 338 -0.08 -12.13 12.34
C THR A 338 1.24 -11.83 13.05
N ARG A 339 1.48 -10.54 13.29
CA ARG A 339 2.64 -10.08 14.06
C ARG A 339 2.23 -9.75 15.47
N THR A 340 2.90 -10.39 16.44
CA THR A 340 2.69 -10.16 17.87
C THR A 340 3.72 -9.19 18.40
N GLU A 341 3.26 -8.03 18.86
CA GLU A 341 4.08 -7.03 19.52
C GLU A 341 3.92 -7.11 21.02
N THR A 342 5.04 -7.10 21.73
CA THR A 342 5.06 -7.19 23.18
C THR A 342 5.42 -5.83 23.78
N PHE A 343 4.57 -5.38 24.72
CA PHE A 343 4.81 -4.20 25.55
C PHE A 343 4.78 -4.61 27.01
N SER A 344 5.73 -4.09 27.79
CA SER A 344 5.80 -4.37 29.22
C SER A 344 6.07 -3.09 29.99
N PHE A 345 5.39 -2.92 31.12
CA PHE A 345 5.62 -1.79 32.02
C PHE A 345 5.30 -2.15 33.44
N SER A 346 5.83 -1.39 34.40
CA SER A 346 5.52 -1.53 35.82
C SER A 346 4.32 -0.66 36.16
N VAL A 347 3.26 -1.27 36.65
CA VAL A 347 2.05 -0.60 37.12
C VAL A 347 2.37 0.16 38.40
N PRO A 348 2.14 1.48 38.49
CA PRO A 348 2.44 2.23 39.73
C PRO A 348 1.68 1.67 40.94
N PRO A 349 2.29 1.70 42.15
CA PRO A 349 1.68 1.09 43.34
C PRO A 349 0.35 1.71 43.78
N ASP A 350 0.10 2.97 43.41
CA ASP A 350 -1.11 3.74 43.72
C ASP A 350 -2.18 3.66 42.62
N THR A 351 -1.99 2.79 41.60
CA THR A 351 -2.90 2.68 40.49
C THR A 351 -4.25 2.08 40.91
N ALA A 352 -5.32 2.81 40.64
CA ALA A 352 -6.67 2.28 40.76
C ALA A 352 -6.95 1.25 39.64
N LEU A 353 -7.69 0.18 39.97
CA LEU A 353 -8.09 -0.88 39.05
C LEU A 353 -9.64 -0.83 38.81
N PRO A 354 -10.14 -1.32 37.67
CA PRO A 354 -9.40 -1.91 36.55
C PRO A 354 -8.73 -0.86 35.66
N ILE A 355 -7.59 -1.17 35.09
CA ILE A 355 -6.95 -0.34 34.07
C ILE A 355 -7.49 -0.67 32.68
N LYS A 356 -7.50 0.32 31.82
CA LYS A 356 -7.92 0.23 30.43
C LYS A 356 -6.71 0.22 29.52
N VAL A 357 -6.59 -0.80 28.67
CA VAL A 357 -5.61 -0.91 27.60
C VAL A 357 -6.31 -0.64 26.28
N ASP A 358 -5.87 0.35 25.53
CA ASP A 358 -6.33 0.66 24.18
C ASP A 358 -5.16 0.50 23.21
N ALA A 359 -5.38 -0.24 22.13
CA ALA A 359 -4.43 -0.38 21.05
C ALA A 359 -5.07 0.05 19.74
N ARG A 360 -4.32 0.80 18.94
CA ARG A 360 -4.75 1.30 17.62
C ARG A 360 -3.67 1.03 16.59
N LEU A 361 -4.05 0.47 15.46
CA LEU A 361 -3.23 0.45 14.26
C LEU A 361 -3.56 1.71 13.45
N LEU A 362 -2.58 2.56 13.28
CA LEU A 362 -2.72 3.90 12.74
C LEU A 362 -1.95 4.03 11.44
N TYR A 363 -2.54 4.75 10.49
CA TYR A 363 -1.93 5.02 9.19
C TYR A 363 -1.96 6.51 8.89
N ARG A 364 -0.85 7.01 8.36
CA ARG A 364 -0.73 8.35 7.76
C ARG A 364 -0.07 8.20 6.39
N LEU A 365 -0.53 9.02 5.44
CA LEU A 365 -0.09 8.96 4.05
C LEU A 365 1.43 9.13 3.90
N ALA A 366 2.02 9.99 4.72
CA ALA A 366 3.46 10.19 4.79
C ALA A 366 3.87 10.64 6.21
N PRO A 367 5.13 10.47 6.63
CA PRO A 367 5.67 11.15 7.81
C PRO A 367 5.40 12.65 7.73
N GLN A 368 5.07 13.26 8.88
CA GLN A 368 4.68 14.68 8.89
C GLN A 368 5.78 15.59 8.34
N GLU A 369 7.05 15.29 8.59
CA GLU A 369 8.18 16.05 8.05
C GLU A 369 8.25 16.04 6.51
N VAL A 370 7.83 14.92 5.87
CA VAL A 370 7.75 14.81 4.41
C VAL A 370 6.58 15.65 3.89
N ALA A 371 5.44 15.59 4.58
CA ALA A 371 4.27 16.40 4.26
C ALA A 371 4.55 17.90 4.38
N ASP A 372 5.29 18.31 5.41
CA ASP A 372 5.67 19.70 5.64
C ASP A 372 6.58 20.22 4.53
N LYS A 373 7.57 19.43 4.10
CA LYS A 373 8.43 19.73 2.93
C LYS A 373 7.61 19.88 1.64
N ALA A 374 6.59 19.04 1.46
CA ALA A 374 5.66 19.12 0.32
C ALA A 374 4.63 20.25 0.47
N GLY A 375 4.63 20.98 1.61
CA GLY A 375 3.69 22.06 1.91
C GLY A 375 2.24 21.59 2.04
N LEU A 376 2.01 20.34 2.50
CA LEU A 376 0.66 19.76 2.62
C LEU A 376 -0.03 20.09 3.95
N GLY A 377 0.71 20.65 4.92
CA GLY A 377 0.20 20.86 6.28
C GLY A 377 -0.02 19.54 7.03
N LEU A 378 -0.87 19.57 8.05
CA LEU A 378 -1.13 18.41 8.89
C LEU A 378 -1.88 17.33 8.12
N LEU A 379 -1.27 16.16 7.94
CA LEU A 379 -1.91 15.01 7.33
C LEU A 379 -2.82 14.28 8.33
N PRO A 380 -4.01 13.86 7.90
CA PRO A 380 -4.92 13.08 8.74
C PRO A 380 -4.32 11.71 9.10
N VAL A 381 -4.62 11.27 10.32
CA VAL A 381 -4.30 9.92 10.79
C VAL A 381 -5.56 9.07 10.73
N THR A 382 -5.50 7.95 10.03
CA THR A 382 -6.61 6.99 9.93
C THR A 382 -6.41 5.85 10.92
N VAL A 383 -7.43 5.57 11.74
CA VAL A 383 -7.49 4.36 12.57
C VAL A 383 -7.90 3.19 11.68
N MET A 384 -6.96 2.29 11.35
CA MET A 384 -7.20 1.10 10.54
C MET A 384 -7.90 -0.01 11.33
N ALA A 385 -7.45 -0.23 12.57
CA ALA A 385 -8.01 -1.21 13.48
C ALA A 385 -7.81 -0.74 14.93
N GLN A 386 -8.71 -1.16 15.81
CA GLN A 386 -8.65 -0.84 17.24
C GLN A 386 -9.07 -2.04 18.07
N ALA A 387 -8.45 -2.22 19.22
CA ALA A 387 -8.82 -3.20 20.23
C ALA A 387 -8.67 -2.59 21.61
N GLU A 388 -9.55 -3.00 22.52
CA GLU A 388 -9.58 -2.51 23.88
C GLU A 388 -9.78 -3.68 24.85
N VAL A 389 -9.14 -3.63 25.99
CA VAL A 389 -9.34 -4.59 27.09
C VAL A 389 -9.24 -3.85 28.42
N SER A 390 -10.13 -4.22 29.37
CA SER A 390 -10.03 -3.78 30.76
C SER A 390 -9.39 -4.90 31.57
N ALA A 391 -8.39 -4.59 32.38
CA ALA A 391 -7.62 -5.55 33.15
C ALA A 391 -7.62 -5.18 34.66
N GLY A 392 -7.94 -6.15 35.52
CA GLY A 392 -8.03 -5.97 36.96
C GLY A 392 -8.42 -7.24 37.67
N PHE A 393 -8.74 -7.13 38.97
CA PHE A 393 -9.09 -8.28 39.81
C PHE A 393 -10.34 -9.07 39.38
N SER A 394 -11.21 -8.46 38.54
CA SER A 394 -12.50 -9.06 38.16
C SER A 394 -12.41 -10.13 37.07
N ASP A 395 -11.29 -10.26 36.36
CA ASP A 395 -11.18 -11.24 35.25
C ASP A 395 -11.16 -12.69 35.76
N TYR A 396 -10.84 -12.92 37.04
CA TYR A 396 -10.96 -14.24 37.66
C TYR A 396 -12.41 -14.72 37.78
N LEU A 397 -13.39 -13.81 37.88
CA LEU A 397 -14.80 -14.18 37.98
C LEU A 397 -15.44 -14.43 36.61
N GLY A 398 -14.89 -13.84 35.52
CA GLY A 398 -15.40 -13.99 34.13
C GLY A 398 -15.16 -15.40 33.57
N VAL A 399 -14.02 -16.03 33.90
CA VAL A 399 -13.67 -17.38 33.39
C VAL A 399 -14.33 -18.52 34.22
N TYR A 400 -14.55 -18.31 35.50
CA TYR A 400 -15.12 -19.32 36.40
C TYR A 400 -16.53 -18.98 36.92
N GLY A 401 -16.98 -17.74 36.82
CA GLY A 401 -18.28 -17.30 37.32
C GLY A 401 -19.46 -17.82 36.50
N LEU A 402 -19.35 -17.89 35.17
CA LEU A 402 -20.42 -18.39 34.29
C LEU A 402 -20.69 -19.90 34.48
N PRO A 403 -19.69 -20.80 34.53
CA PRO A 403 -19.94 -22.21 34.81
C PRO A 403 -20.51 -22.43 36.22
N ALA A 404 -20.00 -21.72 37.23
CA ALA A 404 -20.49 -21.84 38.60
C ALA A 404 -21.92 -21.32 38.78
N ALA A 405 -22.28 -20.20 38.14
CA ALA A 405 -23.64 -19.70 38.17
C ALA A 405 -24.62 -20.61 37.41
N ILE A 406 -24.22 -21.22 36.30
CA ILE A 406 -25.04 -22.18 35.54
C ILE A 406 -25.21 -23.45 36.35
N VAL A 407 -24.16 -23.93 37.02
CA VAL A 407 -24.23 -25.12 37.92
C VAL A 407 -25.13 -24.84 39.14
N ALA A 408 -25.02 -23.66 39.75
CA ALA A 408 -25.86 -23.28 40.87
C ALA A 408 -27.34 -23.20 40.48
N VAL A 409 -27.67 -22.65 39.34
CA VAL A 409 -29.06 -22.58 38.81
C VAL A 409 -29.56 -23.98 38.44
N ALA A 410 -28.73 -24.83 37.85
CA ALA A 410 -29.11 -26.22 37.53
C ALA A 410 -29.34 -27.06 38.79
N VAL A 411 -28.53 -26.91 39.84
CA VAL A 411 -28.70 -27.58 41.14
C VAL A 411 -29.97 -27.09 41.85
N ALA A 412 -30.24 -25.77 41.85
CA ALA A 412 -31.46 -25.21 42.44
C ALA A 412 -32.70 -25.67 41.70
N ALA A 413 -32.72 -25.71 40.39
CA ALA A 413 -33.83 -26.22 39.58
C ALA A 413 -34.08 -27.71 39.80
N SER A 414 -32.99 -28.53 39.93
CA SER A 414 -33.09 -29.94 40.21
C SER A 414 -33.63 -30.23 41.60
N ALA A 415 -33.23 -29.46 42.62
CA ALA A 415 -33.74 -29.53 43.96
C ALA A 415 -35.24 -29.15 44.03
N ALA A 416 -35.64 -28.08 43.34
CA ALA A 416 -37.05 -27.66 43.25
C ALA A 416 -37.95 -28.73 42.60
N LEU A 417 -37.45 -29.38 41.53
CA LEU A 417 -38.15 -30.49 40.86
C LEU A 417 -38.31 -31.73 41.75
N LEU A 418 -37.30 -32.03 42.55
CA LEU A 418 -37.35 -33.14 43.51
C LEU A 418 -38.35 -32.88 44.67
N ILE A 419 -38.42 -31.63 45.14
CA ILE A 419 -39.40 -31.22 46.17
C ILE A 419 -40.83 -31.29 45.61
N LEU A 420 -41.04 -30.81 44.36
CA LEU A 420 -42.36 -30.88 43.70
C LEU A 420 -42.78 -32.33 43.42
N LYS A 421 -41.85 -33.24 43.07
CA LYS A 421 -42.14 -34.67 42.89
C LYS A 421 -42.46 -35.36 44.25
N ARG A 422 -41.82 -34.97 45.35
CA ARG A 422 -42.15 -35.49 46.71
C ARG A 422 -43.51 -35.04 47.16
N LYS A 423 -43.88 -33.74 46.95
CA LYS A 423 -45.23 -33.26 47.30
C LYS A 423 -46.34 -34.00 46.54
N ARG A 424 -46.18 -34.22 45.23
CA ARG A 424 -47.14 -35.01 44.43
C ARG A 424 -47.29 -36.48 44.85
N ARG A 425 -46.31 -37.08 45.52
CA ARG A 425 -46.41 -38.46 46.07
C ARG A 425 -47.01 -38.55 47.46
N GLN A 426 -47.24 -37.40 48.12
CA GLN A 426 -47.93 -37.37 49.43
C GLN A 426 -49.41 -37.02 49.29
N ASP A 427 -49.81 -36.54 48.13
CA ASP A 427 -51.19 -36.16 47.82
C ASP A 427 -51.93 -37.25 46.99
N THR A 428 -51.33 -38.41 46.77
CA THR A 428 -51.90 -39.66 46.24
C THR A 428 -51.80 -40.77 47.25
#